data_8bb7e911e086e5432847aba11c427aed
#
_entry.id   8bb7e911e086e5432847aba11c427aed
#
_cell.length_a   1.000
_cell.length_b   1.000
_cell.length_c   1.000
_cell.angle_alpha   90.00
_cell.angle_beta   90.00
_cell.angle_gamma   90.00
#
_symmetry.space_group_name_H-M   'P 1'
#
loop_
_entity.id
_entity.type
_entity.pdbx_description
1 polymer ?
#
loop_
_entity_poly.entity_id
_entity_poly.type
_entity_poly.pdbx_seq_one_letter_code
_entity_poly.pdbx_strand_id
1 'polypeptide(L)'
;MNEEYVIQMKGIRKIYPNGVVANQDVDLNVRKGEIHALMGENGAGKSTLMKMLFGLEQPTEGEIYVNGEKVHLSSPNVAISKGIGMVHQHFLLVPSLTVAENIVLGMTPKKNGIFIDRQKAIKITEEYSKKFNLAVDPNARVVDIPVGMKQKVEILKALVRGAKILILDEPTAVLTTQETTELFKELKHLKEQGYTLIFISHKLNEIMEITDRLSILRGGKFMGVYETKDVTPEKISRLMVGRDVVLQVQKDVAKPTDEILRVRDLHYVNDWGKKMLNGVSLSVRKGEILGIAGVEGNGQKELVDMLFGLNKPNEGTITMKGDNIIGLNQRQLREKHISLVPEDRMLFGIAANASIEENIISDRADSKKMNKGLMFNMKNMHEETDALIKEYKVLCKSRDQKVGMLSGGNIQKVVVAREFSNQPDLIIADQPTRGIDVGATEFIRKKLVELSRSGIGVLLVSADLNEVMELSDSLIVMYGGQIVAYFEDTSQLNDEIMGQYMLGIKKQTAEEIARVCHE
;
A
#
# COMPACT_ATOMS: atom_id res chain seq x y z
N MET A 1 -15.74 -14.42 35.07
CA MET A 1 -15.02 -15.48 34.31
C MET A 1 -13.59 -14.97 34.12
N ASN A 2 -12.59 -15.73 34.56
CA ASN A 2 -11.19 -15.35 34.29
C ASN A 2 -11.02 -15.39 32.78
N GLU A 3 -10.69 -14.24 32.18
CA GLU A 3 -10.36 -14.15 30.77
C GLU A 3 -9.08 -14.97 30.51
N GLU A 4 -9.18 -15.98 29.67
CA GLU A 4 -8.04 -16.84 29.33
C GLU A 4 -7.22 -16.16 28.21
N TYR A 5 -6.12 -15.53 28.59
CA TYR A 5 -5.18 -14.94 27.61
C TYR A 5 -4.24 -16.01 27.05
N VAL A 6 -4.23 -16.15 25.71
CA VAL A 6 -3.33 -17.07 25.02
C VAL A 6 -1.97 -16.43 24.77
N ILE A 7 -1.90 -15.12 24.60
CA ILE A 7 -0.67 -14.31 24.50
C ILE A 7 -0.74 -13.19 25.52
N GLN A 8 0.34 -13.04 26.29
CA GLN A 8 0.58 -11.86 27.12
C GLN A 8 2.04 -11.41 26.91
N MET A 9 2.22 -10.17 26.52
CA MET A 9 3.50 -9.49 26.46
C MET A 9 3.45 -8.37 27.48
N LYS A 10 4.39 -8.34 28.46
CA LYS A 10 4.37 -7.44 29.60
C LYS A 10 5.61 -6.59 29.65
N GLY A 11 5.45 -5.27 29.71
CA GLY A 11 6.53 -4.31 29.82
C GLY A 11 7.57 -4.41 28.69
N ILE A 12 7.12 -4.72 27.47
CA ILE A 12 8.03 -4.97 26.35
C ILE A 12 8.71 -3.69 25.93
N ARG A 13 10.05 -3.75 25.95
CA ARG A 13 10.92 -2.68 25.47
C ARG A 13 11.88 -3.21 24.40
N LYS A 14 12.02 -2.46 23.32
CA LYS A 14 12.99 -2.76 22.26
C LYS A 14 13.78 -1.52 21.88
N ILE A 15 15.11 -1.60 22.08
CA ILE A 15 16.06 -0.57 21.67
C ILE A 15 17.02 -1.21 20.67
N TYR A 16 17.13 -0.62 19.48
CA TYR A 16 18.09 -1.06 18.47
C TYR A 16 19.50 -0.48 18.74
N PRO A 17 20.57 -1.10 18.21
CA PRO A 17 21.95 -0.65 18.43
C PRO A 17 22.23 0.81 18.01
N ASN A 18 21.44 1.34 17.07
CA ASN A 18 21.51 2.73 16.62
C ASN A 18 20.79 3.72 17.56
N GLY A 19 20.31 3.27 18.72
CA GLY A 19 19.60 4.07 19.72
C GLY A 19 18.11 4.30 19.44
N VAL A 20 17.56 3.71 18.38
CA VAL A 20 16.13 3.81 18.09
C VAL A 20 15.33 2.96 19.07
N VAL A 21 14.40 3.59 19.80
CA VAL A 21 13.43 2.92 20.69
C VAL A 21 12.20 2.58 19.87
N ALA A 22 12.04 1.30 19.52
CA ALA A 22 10.93 0.83 18.71
C ALA A 22 9.68 0.52 19.55
N ASN A 23 9.87 0.00 20.77
CA ASN A 23 8.79 -0.26 21.74
C ASN A 23 9.25 0.20 23.12
N GLN A 24 8.33 0.81 23.88
CA GLN A 24 8.56 1.32 25.23
C GLN A 24 7.39 0.96 26.14
N ASP A 25 7.62 0.05 27.08
CA ASP A 25 6.65 -0.44 28.08
C ASP A 25 5.32 -0.87 27.46
N VAL A 26 5.40 -1.76 26.45
CA VAL A 26 4.23 -2.23 25.71
C VAL A 26 3.65 -3.47 26.39
N ASP A 27 2.37 -3.37 26.75
CA ASP A 27 1.56 -4.49 27.23
C ASP A 27 0.57 -4.93 26.14
N LEU A 28 0.65 -6.20 25.71
CA LEU A 28 -0.29 -6.78 24.74
C LEU A 28 -0.91 -8.04 25.34
N ASN A 29 -2.24 -8.08 25.41
CA ASN A 29 -2.99 -9.22 25.92
C ASN A 29 -4.03 -9.68 24.90
N VAL A 30 -3.85 -10.89 24.36
CA VAL A 30 -4.74 -11.49 23.36
C VAL A 30 -5.51 -12.65 24.00
N ARG A 31 -6.85 -12.62 23.89
CA ARG A 31 -7.73 -13.68 24.41
C ARG A 31 -7.73 -14.87 23.46
N LYS A 32 -8.00 -16.04 24.00
CA LYS A 32 -8.13 -17.25 23.21
C LYS A 32 -9.38 -17.20 22.30
N GLY A 33 -9.20 -17.51 21.03
CA GLY A 33 -10.29 -17.59 20.05
C GLY A 33 -10.83 -16.23 19.59
N GLU A 34 -10.10 -15.13 19.79
CA GLU A 34 -10.47 -13.83 19.25
C GLU A 34 -9.67 -13.47 17.98
N ILE A 35 -10.19 -12.53 17.20
CA ILE A 35 -9.44 -11.80 16.20
C ILE A 35 -9.06 -10.45 16.83
N HIS A 36 -7.80 -10.31 17.21
CA HIS A 36 -7.25 -9.13 17.87
C HIS A 36 -6.50 -8.25 16.90
N ALA A 37 -6.92 -6.99 16.73
CA ALA A 37 -6.18 -6.06 15.91
C ALA A 37 -4.98 -5.46 16.64
N LEU A 38 -3.85 -5.30 15.95
CA LEU A 38 -2.75 -4.46 16.38
C LEU A 38 -2.61 -3.28 15.44
N MET A 39 -2.96 -2.10 15.91
CA MET A 39 -3.04 -0.87 15.14
C MET A 39 -1.96 0.15 15.52
N GLY A 40 -1.70 1.07 14.61
CA GLY A 40 -0.77 2.18 14.80
C GLY A 40 -0.22 2.66 13.46
N GLU A 41 0.33 3.86 13.42
CA GLU A 41 1.00 4.39 12.22
C GLU A 41 2.24 3.58 11.82
N ASN A 42 2.75 3.80 10.62
CA ASN A 42 4.02 3.21 10.18
C ASN A 42 5.15 3.71 11.09
N GLY A 43 5.96 2.77 11.57
CA GLY A 43 6.99 3.07 12.58
C GLY A 43 6.51 3.09 14.03
N ALA A 44 5.22 2.82 14.31
CA ALA A 44 4.69 2.74 15.68
C ALA A 44 5.17 1.51 16.49
N GLY A 45 5.97 0.62 15.88
CA GLY A 45 6.54 -0.55 16.56
C GLY A 45 5.76 -1.85 16.41
N LYS A 46 4.68 -1.89 15.62
CA LYS A 46 3.82 -3.09 15.41
C LYS A 46 4.60 -4.31 14.92
N SER A 47 5.27 -4.19 13.77
CA SER A 47 6.03 -5.29 13.17
C SER A 47 7.21 -5.71 14.05
N THR A 48 7.85 -4.77 14.78
CA THR A 48 8.88 -5.10 15.78
C THR A 48 8.31 -5.94 16.92
N LEU A 49 7.13 -5.57 17.45
CA LEU A 49 6.46 -6.32 18.50
C LEU A 49 6.11 -7.74 18.04
N MET A 50 5.61 -7.89 16.82
CA MET A 50 5.29 -9.21 16.26
C MET A 50 6.51 -10.04 15.89
N LYS A 51 7.59 -9.41 15.43
CA LYS A 51 8.88 -10.11 15.25
C LYS A 51 9.42 -10.67 16.56
N MET A 52 9.23 -9.99 17.68
CA MET A 52 9.59 -10.51 19.00
C MET A 52 8.69 -11.69 19.39
N LEU A 53 7.37 -11.61 19.13
CA LEU A 53 6.43 -12.68 19.39
C LEU A 53 6.67 -13.91 18.49
N PHE A 54 7.20 -13.70 17.27
CA PHE A 54 7.55 -14.79 16.37
C PHE A 54 9.01 -15.28 16.53
N GLY A 55 9.79 -14.68 17.46
CA GLY A 55 11.17 -15.10 17.74
C GLY A 55 12.21 -14.70 16.68
N LEU A 56 11.88 -13.74 15.80
CA LEU A 56 12.83 -13.14 14.85
C LEU A 56 13.72 -12.09 15.52
N GLU A 57 13.23 -11.46 16.57
CA GLU A 57 13.95 -10.50 17.38
C GLU A 57 13.75 -10.79 18.87
N GLN A 58 14.63 -10.26 19.73
CA GLN A 58 14.50 -10.40 21.17
C GLN A 58 14.11 -9.05 21.78
N PRO A 59 13.23 -9.01 22.80
CA PRO A 59 13.01 -7.80 23.57
C PRO A 59 14.29 -7.42 24.33
N THR A 60 14.50 -6.12 24.53
CA THR A 60 15.56 -5.61 25.40
C THR A 60 15.17 -5.81 26.87
N GLU A 61 13.89 -5.61 27.17
CA GLU A 61 13.28 -5.79 28.49
C GLU A 61 11.84 -6.30 28.31
N GLY A 62 11.27 -6.88 29.38
CA GLY A 62 9.90 -7.38 29.41
C GLY A 62 9.81 -8.91 29.30
N GLU A 63 8.59 -9.41 29.36
CA GLU A 63 8.31 -10.84 29.42
C GLU A 63 7.21 -11.24 28.44
N ILE A 64 7.34 -12.44 27.87
CA ILE A 64 6.35 -13.02 26.95
C ILE A 64 5.79 -14.30 27.57
N TYR A 65 4.47 -14.43 27.57
CA TYR A 65 3.74 -15.60 28.02
C TYR A 65 2.88 -16.16 26.89
N VAL A 66 2.89 -17.48 26.74
CA VAL A 66 2.04 -18.22 25.78
C VAL A 66 1.25 -19.26 26.55
N ASN A 67 -0.07 -19.24 26.47
CA ASN A 67 -0.96 -20.12 27.25
C ASN A 67 -0.67 -20.10 28.77
N GLY A 68 -0.33 -18.92 29.29
CA GLY A 68 0.00 -18.73 30.73
C GLY A 68 1.41 -19.11 31.14
N GLU A 69 2.21 -19.74 30.27
CA GLU A 69 3.61 -20.08 30.53
C GLU A 69 4.54 -18.97 30.07
N LYS A 70 5.50 -18.56 30.92
CA LYS A 70 6.58 -17.67 30.52
C LYS A 70 7.50 -18.37 29.52
N VAL A 71 7.72 -17.76 28.37
CA VAL A 71 8.51 -18.34 27.30
C VAL A 71 9.63 -17.41 26.83
N HIS A 72 10.73 -18.01 26.37
CA HIS A 72 11.80 -17.31 25.67
C HIS A 72 11.81 -17.74 24.21
N LEU A 73 11.28 -16.88 23.33
CA LEU A 73 11.13 -17.17 21.90
C LEU A 73 12.43 -16.84 21.15
N SER A 74 13.47 -17.67 21.34
CA SER A 74 14.81 -17.45 20.79
C SER A 74 14.93 -17.61 19.27
N SER A 75 13.94 -18.21 18.63
CA SER A 75 13.88 -18.40 17.17
C SER A 75 12.46 -18.66 16.69
N PRO A 76 12.18 -18.50 15.37
CA PRO A 76 10.89 -18.86 14.77
C PRO A 76 10.50 -20.34 15.01
N ASN A 77 11.46 -21.24 15.05
CA ASN A 77 11.19 -22.66 15.33
C ASN A 77 10.63 -22.87 16.74
N VAL A 78 11.11 -22.10 17.72
CA VAL A 78 10.55 -22.13 19.09
C VAL A 78 9.13 -21.57 19.10
N ALA A 79 8.87 -20.45 18.40
CA ALA A 79 7.52 -19.89 18.29
C ALA A 79 6.55 -20.89 17.63
N ILE A 80 6.95 -21.53 16.54
CA ILE A 80 6.16 -22.57 15.86
C ILE A 80 5.87 -23.75 16.79
N SER A 81 6.85 -24.22 17.57
CA SER A 81 6.64 -25.31 18.55
C SER A 81 5.66 -24.95 19.67
N LYS A 82 5.47 -23.66 19.95
CA LYS A 82 4.46 -23.13 20.88
C LYS A 82 3.12 -22.82 20.18
N GLY A 83 2.96 -23.18 18.89
CA GLY A 83 1.74 -23.03 18.12
C GLY A 83 1.54 -21.63 17.53
N ILE A 84 2.58 -20.80 17.44
CA ILE A 84 2.53 -19.48 16.82
C ILE A 84 2.97 -19.57 15.36
N GLY A 85 2.14 -19.12 14.43
CA GLY A 85 2.46 -18.97 13.01
C GLY A 85 2.43 -17.50 12.59
N MET A 86 3.17 -17.13 11.57
CA MET A 86 3.17 -15.78 11.02
C MET A 86 3.05 -15.81 9.50
N VAL A 87 2.15 -14.99 9.00
CA VAL A 87 1.99 -14.66 7.59
C VAL A 87 2.53 -13.25 7.40
N HIS A 88 3.58 -13.13 6.60
CA HIS A 88 4.30 -11.87 6.41
C HIS A 88 3.63 -10.99 5.34
N GLN A 89 3.88 -9.70 5.40
CA GLN A 89 3.41 -8.70 4.43
C GLN A 89 3.90 -9.02 2.99
N HIS A 90 5.13 -9.53 2.85
CA HIS A 90 5.66 -10.04 1.59
C HIS A 90 5.67 -11.56 1.62
N PHE A 91 5.15 -12.20 0.58
CA PHE A 91 5.07 -13.65 0.51
C PHE A 91 6.45 -14.30 0.59
N LEU A 92 6.58 -15.27 1.49
CA LEU A 92 7.78 -16.09 1.64
C LEU A 92 7.61 -17.44 0.91
N LEU A 93 7.05 -17.40 -0.30
CA LEU A 93 6.87 -18.55 -1.17
C LEU A 93 7.98 -18.59 -2.21
N VAL A 94 8.40 -19.81 -2.56
CA VAL A 94 9.37 -20.05 -3.63
C VAL A 94 8.63 -20.15 -4.96
N PRO A 95 8.79 -19.19 -5.90
CA PRO A 95 7.96 -19.09 -7.10
C PRO A 95 8.06 -20.31 -8.03
N SER A 96 9.22 -20.96 -8.11
CA SER A 96 9.49 -22.12 -8.97
C SER A 96 8.91 -23.42 -8.45
N LEU A 97 8.55 -23.51 -7.17
CA LEU A 97 7.97 -24.69 -6.55
C LEU A 97 6.45 -24.71 -6.70
N THR A 98 5.88 -25.92 -6.61
CA THR A 98 4.42 -26.08 -6.54
C THR A 98 3.86 -25.60 -5.18
N VAL A 99 2.55 -25.41 -5.11
CA VAL A 99 1.83 -25.11 -3.87
C VAL A 99 2.12 -26.16 -2.81
N ALA A 100 1.99 -27.45 -3.14
CA ALA A 100 2.25 -28.53 -2.21
C ALA A 100 3.70 -28.55 -1.70
N GLU A 101 4.68 -28.32 -2.58
CA GLU A 101 6.08 -28.24 -2.19
C GLU A 101 6.36 -27.04 -1.26
N ASN A 102 5.75 -25.89 -1.50
CA ASN A 102 5.85 -24.73 -0.62
C ASN A 102 5.24 -24.96 0.76
N ILE A 103 4.07 -25.60 0.84
CA ILE A 103 3.37 -25.87 2.11
C ILE A 103 4.21 -26.76 3.02
N VAL A 104 4.83 -27.81 2.47
CA VAL A 104 5.65 -28.75 3.25
C VAL A 104 7.13 -28.36 3.36
N LEU A 105 7.52 -27.20 2.83
CA LEU A 105 8.91 -26.75 2.86
C LEU A 105 9.41 -26.62 4.31
N GLY A 106 10.54 -27.29 4.61
CA GLY A 106 11.10 -27.37 5.98
C GLY A 106 10.56 -28.52 6.85
N MET A 107 9.47 -29.19 6.41
CA MET A 107 8.93 -30.42 7.01
C MET A 107 8.63 -31.48 5.92
N THR A 108 9.38 -31.43 4.85
CA THR A 108 9.16 -32.22 3.62
C THR A 108 9.06 -33.71 3.91
N PRO A 109 7.93 -34.36 3.55
CA PRO A 109 7.79 -35.80 3.74
C PRO A 109 8.78 -36.58 2.87
N LYS A 110 9.38 -37.62 3.44
CA LYS A 110 10.40 -38.43 2.78
C LYS A 110 9.89 -39.85 2.51
N LYS A 111 10.17 -40.35 1.31
CA LYS A 111 10.01 -41.76 0.92
C LYS A 111 11.37 -42.46 1.11
N ASN A 112 11.38 -43.57 1.81
CA ASN A 112 12.61 -44.32 2.15
C ASN A 112 13.72 -43.50 2.83
N GLY A 113 13.32 -42.41 3.57
CA GLY A 113 14.25 -41.56 4.33
C GLY A 113 15.09 -40.58 3.51
N ILE A 114 15.17 -40.71 2.19
CA ILE A 114 16.08 -39.94 1.31
C ILE A 114 15.30 -39.11 0.30
N PHE A 115 14.33 -39.68 -0.41
CA PHE A 115 13.61 -39.02 -1.50
C PHE A 115 12.40 -38.25 -1.01
N ILE A 116 12.10 -37.11 -1.66
CA ILE A 116 10.89 -36.33 -1.39
C ILE A 116 9.65 -37.11 -1.81
N ASP A 117 8.70 -37.27 -0.90
CA ASP A 117 7.39 -37.85 -1.18
C ASP A 117 6.39 -36.81 -1.64
N ARG A 118 6.38 -36.53 -2.96
CA ARG A 118 5.47 -35.54 -3.57
C ARG A 118 4.00 -35.92 -3.41
N GLN A 119 3.66 -37.22 -3.49
CA GLN A 119 2.26 -37.63 -3.34
C GLN A 119 1.76 -37.41 -1.92
N LYS A 120 2.60 -37.60 -0.92
CA LYS A 120 2.27 -37.31 0.47
C LYS A 120 2.14 -35.80 0.70
N ALA A 121 2.99 -34.96 0.06
CA ALA A 121 2.87 -33.50 0.10
C ALA A 121 1.54 -33.01 -0.48
N ILE A 122 1.13 -33.57 -1.64
CA ILE A 122 -0.17 -33.26 -2.26
C ILE A 122 -1.32 -33.66 -1.33
N LYS A 123 -1.32 -34.86 -0.78
CA LYS A 123 -2.37 -35.32 0.15
C LYS A 123 -2.49 -34.44 1.40
N ILE A 124 -1.37 -34.05 2.00
CA ILE A 124 -1.35 -33.12 3.13
C ILE A 124 -2.02 -31.78 2.72
N THR A 125 -1.64 -31.26 1.56
CA THR A 125 -2.22 -29.99 1.06
C THR A 125 -3.72 -30.09 0.84
N GLU A 126 -4.20 -31.16 0.19
CA GLU A 126 -5.63 -31.40 -0.05
C GLU A 126 -6.42 -31.55 1.25
N GLU A 127 -5.89 -32.32 2.21
CA GLU A 127 -6.51 -32.52 3.51
C GLU A 127 -6.69 -31.20 4.26
N TYR A 128 -5.64 -30.39 4.37
CA TYR A 128 -5.69 -29.12 5.08
C TYR A 128 -6.48 -28.05 4.31
N SER A 129 -6.38 -28.02 2.98
CA SER A 129 -7.20 -27.18 2.10
C SER A 129 -8.69 -27.42 2.36
N LYS A 130 -9.11 -28.68 2.36
CA LYS A 130 -10.50 -29.06 2.64
C LYS A 130 -10.92 -28.77 4.09
N LYS A 131 -10.04 -29.08 5.05
CA LYS A 131 -10.30 -28.88 6.49
C LYS A 131 -10.58 -27.42 6.82
N PHE A 132 -9.85 -26.48 6.22
CA PHE A 132 -9.94 -25.05 6.52
C PHE A 132 -10.70 -24.25 5.46
N ASN A 133 -11.30 -24.92 4.48
CA ASN A 133 -12.01 -24.29 3.36
C ASN A 133 -11.15 -23.28 2.58
N LEU A 134 -9.84 -23.51 2.52
CA LEU A 134 -8.87 -22.71 1.79
C LEU A 134 -8.53 -23.42 0.49
N ALA A 135 -9.39 -23.29 -0.53
CA ALA A 135 -9.22 -24.02 -1.79
C ALA A 135 -7.95 -23.60 -2.53
N VAL A 136 -7.04 -24.54 -2.78
CA VAL A 136 -5.80 -24.37 -3.56
C VAL A 136 -5.56 -25.58 -4.45
N ASP A 137 -4.95 -25.39 -5.62
CA ASP A 137 -4.45 -26.49 -6.45
C ASP A 137 -3.03 -26.87 -5.99
N PRO A 138 -2.81 -28.09 -5.40
CA PRO A 138 -1.51 -28.49 -4.91
C PRO A 138 -0.43 -28.61 -6.01
N ASN A 139 -0.83 -28.81 -7.26
CA ASN A 139 0.09 -29.01 -8.39
C ASN A 139 0.45 -27.70 -9.11
N ALA A 140 -0.31 -26.61 -8.90
CA ALA A 140 -0.02 -25.32 -9.51
C ALA A 140 1.33 -24.78 -9.02
N ARG A 141 2.10 -24.15 -9.91
CA ARG A 141 3.31 -23.42 -9.51
C ARG A 141 2.93 -22.09 -8.88
N VAL A 142 3.67 -21.68 -7.86
CA VAL A 142 3.40 -20.41 -7.15
C VAL A 142 3.56 -19.19 -8.06
N VAL A 143 4.42 -19.25 -9.08
CA VAL A 143 4.57 -18.17 -10.06
C VAL A 143 3.29 -17.94 -10.87
N ASP A 144 2.52 -19.00 -11.13
CA ASP A 144 1.35 -18.98 -12.04
C ASP A 144 0.03 -18.66 -11.32
N ILE A 145 -0.01 -18.67 -9.98
CA ILE A 145 -1.25 -18.42 -9.22
C ILE A 145 -1.45 -16.94 -8.89
N PRO A 146 -2.72 -16.46 -8.85
CA PRO A 146 -3.06 -15.09 -8.44
C PRO A 146 -2.59 -14.76 -7.03
N VAL A 147 -2.49 -13.46 -6.75
CA VAL A 147 -2.01 -12.94 -5.46
C VAL A 147 -2.89 -13.41 -4.29
N GLY A 148 -4.22 -13.35 -4.42
CA GLY A 148 -5.14 -13.85 -3.40
C GLY A 148 -4.96 -15.34 -3.10
N MET A 149 -4.57 -16.14 -4.11
CA MET A 149 -4.26 -17.56 -3.91
C MET A 149 -2.93 -17.74 -3.14
N LYS A 150 -1.91 -16.90 -3.39
CA LYS A 150 -0.65 -16.90 -2.63
C LYS A 150 -0.89 -16.65 -1.15
N GLN A 151 -1.83 -15.75 -0.82
CA GLN A 151 -2.25 -15.48 0.55
C GLN A 151 -2.81 -16.75 1.23
N LYS A 152 -3.71 -17.47 0.55
CA LYS A 152 -4.27 -18.74 1.06
C LYS A 152 -3.17 -19.80 1.29
N VAL A 153 -2.19 -19.87 0.40
CA VAL A 153 -1.04 -20.80 0.53
C VAL A 153 -0.19 -20.47 1.77
N GLU A 154 0.09 -19.19 2.05
CA GLU A 154 0.83 -18.78 3.26
C GLU A 154 0.09 -19.13 4.55
N ILE A 155 -1.24 -18.91 4.59
CA ILE A 155 -2.07 -19.30 5.74
C ILE A 155 -2.05 -20.82 5.92
N LEU A 156 -2.26 -21.58 4.84
CA LEU A 156 -2.20 -23.06 4.89
C LEU A 156 -0.85 -23.57 5.37
N LYS A 157 0.24 -22.98 4.90
CA LYS A 157 1.61 -23.30 5.32
C LYS A 157 1.80 -23.15 6.83
N ALA A 158 1.25 -22.08 7.44
CA ALA A 158 1.28 -21.89 8.88
C ALA A 158 0.41 -22.92 9.62
N LEU A 159 -0.79 -23.20 9.12
CA LEU A 159 -1.72 -24.19 9.71
C LEU A 159 -1.19 -25.62 9.65
N VAL A 160 -0.58 -26.03 8.55
CA VAL A 160 0.05 -27.37 8.39
C VAL A 160 1.20 -27.55 9.38
N ARG A 161 1.90 -26.46 9.75
CA ARG A 161 2.95 -26.47 10.77
C ARG A 161 2.41 -26.49 12.20
N GLY A 162 1.09 -26.54 12.39
CA GLY A 162 0.45 -26.68 13.70
C GLY A 162 0.15 -25.36 14.40
N ALA A 163 0.19 -24.23 13.69
CA ALA A 163 -0.20 -22.95 14.28
C ALA A 163 -1.62 -22.98 14.80
N LYS A 164 -1.82 -22.45 16.02
CA LYS A 164 -3.11 -22.20 16.69
C LYS A 164 -3.31 -20.71 16.90
N ILE A 165 -2.24 -19.95 16.90
CA ILE A 165 -2.17 -18.50 16.98
C ILE A 165 -1.53 -18.03 15.67
N LEU A 166 -2.26 -17.25 14.87
CA LEU A 166 -1.80 -16.74 13.58
C LEU A 166 -1.58 -15.25 13.67
N ILE A 167 -0.38 -14.80 13.37
CA ILE A 167 -0.05 -13.39 13.16
C ILE A 167 -0.19 -13.11 11.66
N LEU A 168 -1.03 -12.16 11.29
CA LEU A 168 -1.30 -11.74 9.91
C LEU A 168 -0.82 -10.30 9.74
N ASP A 169 0.33 -10.09 9.09
CA ASP A 169 0.93 -8.76 8.91
C ASP A 169 0.49 -8.16 7.57
N GLU A 170 -0.45 -7.21 7.61
CA GLU A 170 -1.09 -6.54 6.47
C GLU A 170 -1.57 -7.51 5.36
N PRO A 171 -2.40 -8.52 5.70
CA PRO A 171 -2.70 -9.61 4.78
C PRO A 171 -3.56 -9.18 3.57
N THR A 172 -4.10 -7.97 3.57
CA THR A 172 -4.98 -7.42 2.53
C THR A 172 -4.31 -6.33 1.68
N ALA A 173 -3.02 -6.07 1.89
CA ALA A 173 -2.31 -4.95 1.25
C ALA A 173 -2.29 -5.01 -0.29
N VAL A 174 -2.40 -6.22 -0.84
CA VAL A 174 -2.30 -6.50 -2.30
C VAL A 174 -3.55 -7.20 -2.85
N LEU A 175 -4.63 -7.29 -2.05
CA LEU A 175 -5.87 -7.95 -2.42
C LEU A 175 -6.90 -6.95 -2.97
N THR A 176 -7.73 -7.41 -3.89
CA THR A 176 -8.93 -6.69 -4.31
C THR A 176 -9.98 -6.71 -3.19
N THR A 177 -11.00 -5.87 -3.28
CA THR A 177 -12.10 -5.82 -2.30
C THR A 177 -12.81 -7.18 -2.19
N GLN A 178 -13.03 -7.86 -3.33
CA GLN A 178 -13.67 -9.18 -3.36
C GLN A 178 -12.80 -10.25 -2.68
N GLU A 179 -11.48 -10.28 -2.99
CA GLU A 179 -10.55 -11.20 -2.35
C GLU A 179 -10.42 -10.94 -0.85
N THR A 180 -10.46 -9.67 -0.42
CA THR A 180 -10.48 -9.27 0.99
C THR A 180 -11.74 -9.80 1.69
N THR A 181 -12.91 -9.66 1.08
CA THR A 181 -14.17 -10.19 1.63
C THR A 181 -14.13 -11.71 1.77
N GLU A 182 -13.57 -12.42 0.79
CA GLU A 182 -13.38 -13.87 0.87
C GLU A 182 -12.41 -14.24 2.01
N LEU A 183 -11.26 -13.58 2.08
CA LEU A 183 -10.31 -13.80 3.16
C LEU A 183 -10.95 -13.59 4.54
N PHE A 184 -11.77 -12.57 4.71
CA PHE A 184 -12.45 -12.29 5.99
C PHE A 184 -13.41 -13.42 6.38
N LYS A 185 -14.15 -14.01 5.44
CA LYS A 185 -14.99 -15.18 5.68
C LYS A 185 -14.14 -16.38 6.17
N GLU A 186 -12.99 -16.58 5.53
CA GLU A 186 -12.07 -17.67 5.90
C GLU A 186 -11.46 -17.45 7.29
N LEU A 187 -11.06 -16.21 7.63
CA LEU A 187 -10.53 -15.88 8.95
C LEU A 187 -11.59 -16.00 10.06
N LYS A 188 -12.83 -15.58 9.79
CA LYS A 188 -13.97 -15.80 10.72
C LYS A 188 -14.20 -17.28 10.95
N HIS A 189 -14.14 -18.09 9.90
CA HIS A 189 -14.26 -19.55 10.03
C HIS A 189 -13.12 -20.18 10.86
N LEU A 190 -11.88 -19.73 10.70
CA LEU A 190 -10.76 -20.18 11.54
C LEU A 190 -11.00 -19.82 13.01
N LYS A 191 -11.49 -18.59 13.31
CA LYS A 191 -11.86 -18.18 14.66
C LYS A 191 -12.93 -19.10 15.25
N GLU A 192 -13.99 -19.43 14.51
CA GLU A 192 -15.05 -20.35 14.93
C GLU A 192 -14.51 -21.75 15.25
N GLN A 193 -13.43 -22.18 14.61
CA GLN A 193 -12.71 -23.42 14.92
C GLN A 193 -11.75 -23.28 16.12
N GLY A 194 -11.76 -22.15 16.83
CA GLY A 194 -10.98 -21.90 18.04
C GLY A 194 -9.54 -21.44 17.80
N TYR A 195 -9.21 -21.00 16.59
CA TYR A 195 -7.93 -20.34 16.30
C TYR A 195 -7.95 -18.91 16.82
N THR A 196 -6.79 -18.42 17.27
CA THR A 196 -6.60 -17.02 17.66
C THR A 196 -5.84 -16.30 16.57
N LEU A 197 -6.31 -15.12 16.17
CA LEU A 197 -5.73 -14.35 15.09
C LEU A 197 -5.27 -12.99 15.61
N ILE A 198 -4.04 -12.61 15.30
CA ILE A 198 -3.53 -11.24 15.51
C ILE A 198 -3.46 -10.60 14.13
N PHE A 199 -4.32 -9.61 13.90
CA PHE A 199 -4.51 -8.96 12.61
C PHE A 199 -3.88 -7.57 12.63
N ILE A 200 -2.84 -7.37 11.83
CA ILE A 200 -2.18 -6.07 11.69
C ILE A 200 -2.69 -5.42 10.42
N SER A 201 -3.32 -4.27 10.55
CA SER A 201 -3.73 -3.43 9.42
C SER A 201 -3.74 -1.97 9.85
N HIS A 202 -3.59 -1.08 8.89
CA HIS A 202 -3.81 0.36 9.07
C HIS A 202 -5.14 0.81 8.45
N LYS A 203 -5.88 -0.10 7.80
CA LYS A 203 -7.17 0.18 7.17
C LYS A 203 -8.29 0.03 8.19
N LEU A 204 -8.89 1.14 8.59
CA LEU A 204 -9.90 1.20 9.63
C LEU A 204 -11.13 0.36 9.34
N ASN A 205 -11.62 0.39 8.08
CA ASN A 205 -12.80 -0.38 7.68
C ASN A 205 -12.60 -1.88 7.87
N GLU A 206 -11.40 -2.39 7.53
CA GLU A 206 -11.07 -3.80 7.73
C GLU A 206 -11.12 -4.20 9.21
N ILE A 207 -10.56 -3.35 10.07
CA ILE A 207 -10.55 -3.59 11.52
C ILE A 207 -11.97 -3.61 12.09
N MET A 208 -12.79 -2.63 11.71
CA MET A 208 -14.18 -2.55 12.17
C MET A 208 -15.02 -3.75 11.73
N GLU A 209 -14.68 -4.36 10.56
CA GLU A 209 -15.44 -5.48 10.01
C GLU A 209 -15.08 -6.84 10.65
N ILE A 210 -13.79 -7.07 10.94
CA ILE A 210 -13.35 -8.45 11.24
C ILE A 210 -12.93 -8.66 12.68
N THR A 211 -12.54 -7.61 13.44
CA THR A 211 -11.90 -7.80 14.73
C THR A 211 -12.87 -7.70 15.92
N ASP A 212 -12.54 -8.40 17.00
CA ASP A 212 -13.29 -8.32 18.26
C ASP A 212 -12.77 -7.21 19.16
N ARG A 213 -11.44 -7.12 19.26
CA ARG A 213 -10.71 -6.14 20.06
C ARG A 213 -9.55 -5.59 19.29
N LEU A 214 -9.09 -4.42 19.70
CA LEU A 214 -7.93 -3.79 19.11
C LEU A 214 -7.01 -3.16 20.15
N SER A 215 -5.71 -3.31 19.95
CA SER A 215 -4.64 -2.63 20.66
C SER A 215 -4.02 -1.55 19.80
N ILE A 216 -3.78 -0.37 20.35
CA ILE A 216 -3.22 0.76 19.61
C ILE A 216 -1.81 1.07 20.10
N LEU A 217 -0.88 1.19 19.15
CA LEU A 217 0.49 1.67 19.36
C LEU A 217 0.67 3.04 18.70
N ARG A 218 1.37 3.94 19.39
CA ARG A 218 1.77 5.24 18.87
C ARG A 218 3.19 5.60 19.33
N GLY A 219 4.11 5.80 18.38
CA GLY A 219 5.49 6.13 18.69
C GLY A 219 6.17 5.14 19.63
N GLY A 220 5.91 3.85 19.48
CA GLY A 220 6.47 2.79 20.32
C GLY A 220 5.77 2.58 21.66
N LYS A 221 4.74 3.36 21.99
CA LYS A 221 4.00 3.28 23.26
C LYS A 221 2.63 2.64 23.07
N PHE A 222 2.17 1.95 24.10
CA PHE A 222 0.83 1.37 24.16
C PHE A 222 -0.20 2.44 24.56
N MET A 223 -1.25 2.59 23.75
CA MET A 223 -2.30 3.60 23.94
C MET A 223 -3.59 3.03 24.49
N GLY A 224 -3.66 1.72 24.71
CA GLY A 224 -4.82 1.03 25.25
C GLY A 224 -5.34 -0.10 24.38
N VAL A 225 -6.24 -0.87 24.97
CA VAL A 225 -7.01 -1.93 24.31
C VAL A 225 -8.50 -1.58 24.36
N TYR A 226 -9.21 -1.85 23.27
CA TYR A 226 -10.61 -1.47 23.12
C TYR A 226 -11.40 -2.64 22.50
N GLU A 227 -12.65 -2.80 22.91
CA GLU A 227 -13.61 -3.63 22.18
C GLU A 227 -13.95 -2.91 20.87
N THR A 228 -13.87 -3.59 19.74
CA THR A 228 -14.08 -2.96 18.41
C THR A 228 -15.45 -2.30 18.28
N LYS A 229 -16.49 -2.92 18.86
CA LYS A 229 -17.86 -2.40 18.86
C LYS A 229 -18.06 -1.09 19.66
N ASP A 230 -17.11 -0.73 20.56
CA ASP A 230 -17.21 0.41 21.47
C ASP A 230 -16.37 1.63 20.99
N VAL A 231 -15.77 1.53 19.80
CA VAL A 231 -14.96 2.59 19.23
C VAL A 231 -15.41 2.93 17.81
N THR A 232 -15.17 4.17 17.40
CA THR A 232 -15.43 4.65 16.03
C THR A 232 -14.12 4.81 15.25
N PRO A 233 -14.15 4.80 13.91
CA PRO A 233 -12.96 5.05 13.09
C PRO A 233 -12.23 6.35 13.45
N GLU A 234 -12.96 7.43 13.77
CA GLU A 234 -12.40 8.73 14.16
C GLU A 234 -11.65 8.62 15.50
N LYS A 235 -12.23 7.90 16.48
CA LYS A 235 -11.59 7.67 17.78
C LYS A 235 -10.31 6.85 17.62
N ILE A 236 -10.33 5.81 16.79
CA ILE A 236 -9.16 4.99 16.49
C ILE A 236 -8.07 5.85 15.84
N SER A 237 -8.41 6.60 14.78
CA SER A 237 -7.49 7.52 14.10
C SER A 237 -6.87 8.53 15.05
N ARG A 238 -7.67 9.15 15.92
CA ARG A 238 -7.18 10.08 16.94
C ARG A 238 -6.20 9.45 17.92
N LEU A 239 -6.45 8.22 18.36
CA LEU A 239 -5.54 7.49 19.25
C LEU A 239 -4.24 7.10 18.54
N MET A 240 -4.30 6.73 17.25
CA MET A 240 -3.14 6.38 16.44
C MET A 240 -2.25 7.59 16.15
N VAL A 241 -2.83 8.70 15.70
CA VAL A 241 -2.11 9.89 15.24
C VAL A 241 -1.83 10.88 16.37
N GLY A 242 -2.68 10.91 17.41
CA GLY A 242 -2.55 11.82 18.55
C GLY A 242 -3.23 13.18 18.36
N ARG A 243 -3.94 13.39 17.27
CA ARG A 243 -4.78 14.54 16.95
C ARG A 243 -6.02 14.06 16.20
N ASP A 244 -6.99 14.93 16.06
CA ASP A 244 -8.13 14.64 15.19
C ASP A 244 -7.65 14.56 13.72
N VAL A 245 -8.07 13.52 13.04
CA VAL A 245 -7.76 13.26 11.62
C VAL A 245 -9.06 13.38 10.85
N VAL A 246 -9.02 14.16 9.79
CA VAL A 246 -10.13 14.25 8.85
C VAL A 246 -10.04 13.06 7.90
N LEU A 247 -10.87 12.05 8.13
CA LEU A 247 -10.89 10.83 7.31
C LEU A 247 -11.48 11.08 5.92
N GLN A 248 -12.40 12.04 5.80
CA GLN A 248 -12.97 12.49 4.53
C GLN A 248 -12.46 13.88 4.19
N VAL A 249 -11.91 14.04 3.00
CA VAL A 249 -11.43 15.35 2.54
C VAL A 249 -12.63 16.14 2.00
N GLN A 250 -12.98 17.23 2.69
CA GLN A 250 -13.95 18.17 2.13
C GLN A 250 -13.31 18.87 0.93
N LYS A 251 -13.95 18.78 -0.22
CA LYS A 251 -13.53 19.46 -1.44
C LYS A 251 -14.63 20.39 -1.93
N ASP A 252 -14.24 21.61 -2.30
CA ASP A 252 -15.12 22.51 -3.02
C ASP A 252 -15.41 21.94 -4.42
N VAL A 253 -16.55 22.34 -4.99
CA VAL A 253 -16.91 21.96 -6.36
C VAL A 253 -15.82 22.44 -7.31
N ALA A 254 -15.30 21.53 -8.11
CA ALA A 254 -14.32 21.85 -9.13
C ALA A 254 -14.91 22.84 -10.15
N LYS A 255 -14.07 23.73 -10.65
CA LYS A 255 -14.38 24.63 -11.77
C LYS A 255 -13.33 24.43 -12.86
N PRO A 256 -13.38 23.29 -13.56
CA PRO A 256 -12.42 23.00 -14.62
C PRO A 256 -12.48 24.08 -15.71
N THR A 257 -11.31 24.44 -16.23
CA THR A 257 -11.19 25.42 -17.31
C THR A 257 -10.58 24.77 -18.55
N ASP A 258 -9.45 25.29 -19.04
CA ASP A 258 -8.83 24.81 -20.28
C ASP A 258 -8.28 23.40 -20.15
N GLU A 259 -8.34 22.66 -21.24
CA GLU A 259 -7.67 21.37 -21.36
C GLU A 259 -6.14 21.58 -21.37
N ILE A 260 -5.45 20.78 -20.54
CA ILE A 260 -3.98 20.83 -20.45
C ILE A 260 -3.31 19.58 -20.99
N LEU A 261 -3.93 18.42 -20.81
CA LEU A 261 -3.45 17.14 -21.34
C LEU A 261 -4.50 16.55 -22.24
N ARG A 262 -4.10 16.07 -23.41
CA ARG A 262 -4.94 15.29 -24.31
C ARG A 262 -4.21 14.05 -24.77
N VAL A 263 -4.86 12.92 -24.64
CA VAL A 263 -4.45 11.60 -25.14
C VAL A 263 -5.49 11.17 -26.17
N ARG A 264 -5.05 10.73 -27.35
CA ARG A 264 -5.95 10.25 -28.41
C ARG A 264 -5.45 8.92 -28.97
N ASP A 265 -6.36 7.96 -28.97
CA ASP A 265 -6.25 6.64 -29.60
C ASP A 265 -4.91 5.94 -29.29
N LEU A 266 -4.55 5.91 -27.99
CA LEU A 266 -3.25 5.43 -27.53
C LEU A 266 -3.23 3.90 -27.51
N HIS A 267 -2.25 3.31 -28.24
CA HIS A 267 -2.02 1.88 -28.30
C HIS A 267 -0.64 1.52 -27.83
N TYR A 268 -0.54 0.41 -27.08
CA TYR A 268 0.74 -0.11 -26.65
C TYR A 268 0.75 -1.63 -26.52
N VAL A 269 1.79 -2.23 -27.09
CA VAL A 269 2.10 -3.66 -26.99
C VAL A 269 3.43 -3.79 -26.26
N ASN A 270 3.48 -4.55 -25.18
CA ASN A 270 4.71 -4.76 -24.43
C ASN A 270 5.67 -5.72 -25.16
N ASP A 271 6.89 -5.90 -24.63
CA ASP A 271 7.95 -6.73 -25.21
C ASP A 271 7.57 -8.22 -25.37
N TRP A 272 6.53 -8.67 -24.67
CA TRP A 272 5.99 -10.04 -24.77
C TRP A 272 4.81 -10.16 -25.77
N GLY A 273 4.52 -9.12 -26.52
CA GLY A 273 3.45 -9.11 -27.51
C GLY A 273 2.04 -8.97 -26.94
N LYS A 274 1.91 -8.65 -25.63
CA LYS A 274 0.61 -8.42 -25.00
C LYS A 274 0.17 -6.97 -25.23
N LYS A 275 -1.05 -6.76 -25.73
CA LYS A 275 -1.67 -5.44 -25.83
C LYS A 275 -2.01 -4.93 -24.43
N MET A 276 -1.31 -3.89 -23.99
CA MET A 276 -1.50 -3.27 -22.68
C MET A 276 -2.40 -2.03 -22.76
N LEU A 277 -2.36 -1.29 -23.87
CA LEU A 277 -3.32 -0.22 -24.18
C LEU A 277 -3.90 -0.46 -25.56
N ASN A 278 -5.21 -0.18 -25.71
CA ASN A 278 -5.95 -0.46 -26.92
C ASN A 278 -7.01 0.63 -27.19
N GLY A 279 -6.57 1.75 -27.78
CA GLY A 279 -7.41 2.88 -28.14
C GLY A 279 -7.82 3.76 -26.96
N VAL A 280 -6.89 4.04 -26.04
CA VAL A 280 -7.17 4.91 -24.88
C VAL A 280 -7.20 6.37 -25.32
N SER A 281 -8.31 7.06 -25.04
CA SER A 281 -8.48 8.49 -25.27
C SER A 281 -9.05 9.17 -24.04
N LEU A 282 -8.40 10.26 -23.58
CA LEU A 282 -8.85 11.05 -22.43
C LEU A 282 -8.29 12.48 -22.51
N SER A 283 -8.88 13.38 -21.73
CA SER A 283 -8.29 14.70 -21.47
C SER A 283 -8.34 15.05 -19.99
N VAL A 284 -7.40 15.91 -19.56
CA VAL A 284 -7.38 16.50 -18.21
C VAL A 284 -7.43 18.02 -18.34
N ARG A 285 -8.27 18.65 -17.55
CA ARG A 285 -8.45 20.11 -17.53
C ARG A 285 -7.75 20.75 -16.33
N LYS A 286 -7.46 22.02 -16.42
CA LYS A 286 -7.02 22.81 -15.26
C LYS A 286 -8.08 22.83 -14.17
N GLY A 287 -7.66 22.65 -12.93
CA GLY A 287 -8.56 22.66 -11.78
C GLY A 287 -9.40 21.40 -11.63
N GLU A 288 -9.05 20.33 -12.34
CA GLU A 288 -9.72 19.03 -12.30
C GLU A 288 -8.81 17.97 -11.68
N ILE A 289 -9.43 17.06 -10.91
CA ILE A 289 -8.84 15.78 -10.55
C ILE A 289 -9.56 14.70 -11.36
N LEU A 290 -8.93 14.21 -12.41
CA LEU A 290 -9.40 13.02 -13.14
C LEU A 290 -8.85 11.77 -12.48
N GLY A 291 -9.74 10.94 -11.93
CA GLY A 291 -9.40 9.67 -11.33
C GLY A 291 -9.34 8.54 -12.36
N ILE A 292 -8.42 7.60 -12.15
CA ILE A 292 -8.34 6.35 -12.89
C ILE A 292 -8.50 5.19 -11.91
N ALA A 293 -9.59 4.44 -12.04
CA ALA A 293 -9.82 3.20 -11.32
C ALA A 293 -9.59 1.98 -12.23
N GLY A 294 -9.26 0.85 -11.62
CA GLY A 294 -9.11 -0.43 -12.33
C GLY A 294 -8.26 -1.40 -11.52
N VAL A 295 -8.43 -2.70 -11.80
CA VAL A 295 -7.59 -3.74 -11.20
C VAL A 295 -6.17 -3.64 -11.79
N GLU A 296 -5.14 -3.88 -10.99
CA GLU A 296 -3.74 -3.85 -11.42
C GLU A 296 -3.51 -4.72 -12.67
N GLY A 297 -2.74 -4.19 -13.63
CA GLY A 297 -2.45 -4.88 -14.90
C GLY A 297 -3.46 -4.60 -16.03
N ASN A 298 -4.37 -3.64 -15.86
CA ASN A 298 -5.33 -3.22 -16.88
C ASN A 298 -4.86 -2.01 -17.72
N GLY A 299 -3.57 -1.64 -17.66
CA GLY A 299 -2.98 -0.61 -18.52
C GLY A 299 -2.73 0.75 -17.84
N GLN A 300 -3.13 0.92 -16.57
CA GLN A 300 -2.94 2.19 -15.84
C GLN A 300 -1.46 2.57 -15.75
N LYS A 301 -0.61 1.60 -15.36
CA LYS A 301 0.83 1.81 -15.24
C LYS A 301 1.46 2.18 -16.57
N GLU A 302 1.12 1.48 -17.63
CA GLU A 302 1.64 1.74 -18.97
C GLU A 302 1.23 3.13 -19.48
N LEU A 303 0.00 3.56 -19.16
CA LEU A 303 -0.46 4.91 -19.46
C LEU A 303 0.39 5.96 -18.72
N VAL A 304 0.60 5.82 -17.42
CA VAL A 304 1.45 6.71 -16.61
C VAL A 304 2.88 6.74 -17.14
N ASP A 305 3.47 5.59 -17.44
CA ASP A 305 4.82 5.45 -17.97
C ASP A 305 4.99 6.22 -19.30
N MET A 306 3.98 6.21 -20.17
CA MET A 306 4.00 6.97 -21.43
C MET A 306 3.83 8.46 -21.24
N LEU A 307 2.92 8.86 -20.34
CA LEU A 307 2.69 10.27 -20.03
C LEU A 307 3.95 10.93 -19.44
N PHE A 308 4.78 10.16 -18.75
CA PHE A 308 6.04 10.66 -18.18
C PHE A 308 7.29 10.22 -18.96
N GLY A 309 7.11 9.75 -20.20
CA GLY A 309 8.22 9.48 -21.14
C GLY A 309 9.12 8.31 -20.77
N LEU A 310 8.63 7.36 -19.96
CA LEU A 310 9.33 6.12 -19.62
C LEU A 310 9.17 5.07 -20.73
N ASN A 311 8.02 5.08 -21.40
CA ASN A 311 7.70 4.23 -22.53
C ASN A 311 7.18 5.06 -23.71
N LYS A 312 7.25 4.52 -24.93
CA LYS A 312 6.68 5.14 -26.13
C LYS A 312 5.47 4.33 -26.61
N PRO A 313 4.37 4.99 -26.99
CA PRO A 313 3.24 4.30 -27.59
C PRO A 313 3.61 3.76 -28.98
N ASN A 314 2.89 2.71 -29.43
CA ASN A 314 3.01 2.22 -30.79
C ASN A 314 2.20 3.12 -31.75
N GLU A 315 1.03 3.58 -31.31
CA GLU A 315 0.12 4.46 -32.08
C GLU A 315 -0.56 5.44 -31.13
N GLY A 316 -1.12 6.51 -31.69
CA GLY A 316 -1.83 7.55 -30.95
C GLY A 316 -1.00 8.81 -30.73
N THR A 317 -1.58 9.77 -30.00
CA THR A 317 -0.95 11.07 -29.71
C THR A 317 -1.14 11.46 -28.26
N ILE A 318 -0.13 12.15 -27.70
CA ILE A 318 -0.18 12.75 -26.37
C ILE A 318 0.27 14.20 -26.52
N THR A 319 -0.61 15.14 -26.14
CA THR A 319 -0.30 16.56 -26.21
C THR A 319 -0.50 17.25 -24.86
N MET A 320 0.41 18.16 -24.53
CA MET A 320 0.34 19.03 -23.36
C MET A 320 0.21 20.48 -23.83
N LYS A 321 -0.92 21.13 -23.51
CA LYS A 321 -1.25 22.49 -24.00
C LYS A 321 -1.11 22.62 -25.53
N GLY A 322 -1.48 21.55 -26.27
CA GLY A 322 -1.37 21.49 -27.74
C GLY A 322 -0.03 21.01 -28.29
N ASP A 323 1.04 20.99 -27.50
CA ASP A 323 2.35 20.51 -27.93
C ASP A 323 2.46 18.99 -27.78
N ASN A 324 2.96 18.30 -28.80
CA ASN A 324 3.23 16.87 -28.71
C ASN A 324 4.39 16.60 -27.72
N ILE A 325 4.17 15.67 -26.79
CA ILE A 325 5.16 15.30 -25.77
C ILE A 325 5.72 13.88 -25.93
N ILE A 326 5.28 13.13 -26.94
CA ILE A 326 5.79 11.78 -27.20
C ILE A 326 7.28 11.85 -27.55
N GLY A 327 8.07 11.04 -26.83
CA GLY A 327 9.52 10.94 -27.05
C GLY A 327 10.36 11.99 -26.31
N LEU A 328 9.74 12.90 -25.58
CA LEU A 328 10.44 13.76 -24.63
C LEU A 328 10.95 12.94 -23.45
N ASN A 329 12.14 13.29 -22.94
CA ASN A 329 12.66 12.71 -21.72
C ASN A 329 12.08 13.41 -20.47
N GLN A 330 12.30 12.82 -19.29
CA GLN A 330 11.73 13.30 -18.02
C GLN A 330 12.12 14.75 -17.70
N ARG A 331 13.34 15.18 -18.06
CA ARG A 331 13.77 16.57 -17.87
C ARG A 331 12.97 17.54 -18.75
N GLN A 332 12.79 17.20 -20.02
CA GLN A 332 12.00 17.99 -20.96
C GLN A 332 10.52 18.05 -20.56
N LEU A 333 9.97 16.96 -20.00
CA LEU A 333 8.61 16.94 -19.48
C LEU A 333 8.46 17.83 -18.23
N ARG A 334 9.47 17.86 -17.35
CA ARG A 334 9.50 18.78 -16.21
C ARG A 334 9.61 20.25 -16.66
N GLU A 335 10.35 20.54 -17.72
CA GLU A 335 10.38 21.87 -18.36
C GLU A 335 9.01 22.27 -18.97
N LYS A 336 8.17 21.29 -19.31
CA LYS A 336 6.77 21.47 -19.71
C LYS A 336 5.81 21.51 -18.52
N HIS A 337 6.31 21.60 -17.27
CA HIS A 337 5.54 21.65 -16.03
C HIS A 337 4.70 20.40 -15.76
N ILE A 338 5.19 19.21 -16.12
CA ILE A 338 4.60 17.92 -15.77
C ILE A 338 5.39 17.33 -14.60
N SER A 339 4.70 16.98 -13.52
CA SER A 339 5.27 16.32 -12.34
C SER A 339 4.69 14.93 -12.15
N LEU A 340 5.49 14.00 -11.63
CA LEU A 340 5.07 12.63 -11.34
C LEU A 340 5.36 12.26 -9.88
N VAL A 341 4.34 11.86 -9.16
CA VAL A 341 4.48 11.08 -7.92
C VAL A 341 4.41 9.60 -8.32
N PRO A 342 5.51 8.84 -8.28
CA PRO A 342 5.53 7.46 -8.77
C PRO A 342 4.95 6.47 -7.77
N GLU A 343 4.41 5.35 -8.25
CA GLU A 343 3.91 4.25 -7.45
C GLU A 343 4.97 3.69 -6.47
N ASP A 344 6.16 3.37 -7.00
CA ASP A 344 7.29 2.93 -6.15
C ASP A 344 8.22 4.11 -5.86
N ARG A 345 7.97 4.73 -4.69
CA ARG A 345 8.78 5.85 -4.21
C ARG A 345 10.24 5.49 -3.95
N MET A 346 10.54 4.21 -3.61
CA MET A 346 11.90 3.78 -3.31
C MET A 346 12.74 3.59 -4.55
N LEU A 347 12.12 3.07 -5.61
CA LEU A 347 12.82 2.78 -6.87
C LEU A 347 12.89 4.02 -7.78
N PHE A 348 11.80 4.78 -7.87
CA PHE A 348 11.67 5.89 -8.82
C PHE A 348 11.53 7.26 -8.17
N GLY A 349 11.15 7.30 -6.88
CA GLY A 349 10.85 8.55 -6.19
C GLY A 349 12.05 9.21 -5.53
N ILE A 350 13.02 8.45 -5.02
CA ILE A 350 14.14 8.97 -4.23
C ILE A 350 15.48 8.31 -4.54
N ALA A 351 16.56 9.04 -4.25
CA ALA A 351 17.90 8.49 -4.09
C ALA A 351 18.13 8.19 -2.60
N ALA A 352 17.88 6.95 -2.16
CA ALA A 352 17.81 6.58 -0.74
C ALA A 352 19.07 6.91 0.09
N ASN A 353 20.27 6.88 -0.55
CA ASN A 353 21.53 7.18 0.09
C ASN A 353 21.90 8.68 0.08
N ALA A 354 21.19 9.50 -0.69
CA ALA A 354 21.35 10.94 -0.75
C ALA A 354 20.59 11.63 0.40
N SER A 355 20.93 12.87 0.69
CA SER A 355 20.28 13.69 1.70
C SER A 355 18.86 14.11 1.29
N ILE A 356 18.08 14.61 2.21
CA ILE A 356 16.76 15.21 1.93
C ILE A 356 16.94 16.41 1.01
N GLU A 357 17.94 17.25 1.23
CA GLU A 357 18.24 18.40 0.36
C GLU A 357 18.53 17.97 -1.07
N GLU A 358 19.44 17.02 -1.28
CA GLU A 358 19.76 16.51 -2.61
C GLU A 358 18.55 15.94 -3.33
N ASN A 359 17.65 15.26 -2.62
CA ASN A 359 16.43 14.73 -3.18
C ASN A 359 15.42 15.83 -3.56
N ILE A 360 15.22 16.83 -2.69
CA ILE A 360 14.27 17.93 -2.94
C ILE A 360 14.72 18.80 -4.10
N ILE A 361 16.03 19.12 -4.20
CA ILE A 361 16.56 20.06 -5.18
C ILE A 361 16.89 19.38 -6.54
N SER A 362 16.89 18.06 -6.59
CA SER A 362 17.37 17.28 -7.75
C SER A 362 16.72 17.65 -9.10
N ASP A 363 15.46 18.06 -9.10
CA ASP A 363 14.70 18.41 -10.32
C ASP A 363 14.94 19.84 -10.81
N ARG A 364 15.56 20.69 -9.98
CA ARG A 364 15.80 22.12 -10.24
C ARG A 364 17.23 22.57 -9.97
N ALA A 365 18.15 21.61 -9.78
CA ALA A 365 19.54 21.90 -9.45
C ALA A 365 20.25 22.80 -10.48
N ASP A 366 19.89 22.71 -11.74
CA ASP A 366 20.44 23.53 -12.85
C ASP A 366 19.72 24.87 -13.03
N SER A 367 18.72 25.19 -12.25
CA SER A 367 18.03 26.49 -12.35
C SER A 367 18.96 27.65 -11.97
N LYS A 368 18.73 28.82 -12.57
CA LYS A 368 19.49 30.05 -12.26
C LYS A 368 19.39 30.43 -10.76
N LYS A 369 18.32 30.05 -10.09
CA LYS A 369 18.11 30.29 -8.66
C LYS A 369 19.08 29.45 -7.81
N MET A 370 19.35 28.20 -8.24
CA MET A 370 20.19 27.24 -7.50
C MET A 370 21.66 27.35 -7.89
N ASN A 371 22.02 28.20 -8.86
CA ASN A 371 23.39 28.34 -9.34
C ASN A 371 23.88 29.78 -9.30
N LYS A 372 25.17 29.95 -8.97
CA LYS A 372 25.97 31.17 -9.13
C LYS A 372 27.08 30.92 -10.13
N GLY A 373 26.78 31.09 -11.43
CA GLY A 373 27.70 30.74 -12.51
C GLY A 373 27.93 29.23 -12.58
N LEU A 374 29.15 28.76 -12.34
CA LEU A 374 29.52 27.34 -12.36
C LEU A 374 29.39 26.64 -11.02
N MET A 375 29.01 27.35 -9.95
CA MET A 375 28.93 26.80 -8.61
C MET A 375 27.46 26.83 -8.08
N PHE A 376 27.12 25.87 -7.24
CA PHE A 376 25.83 25.86 -6.55
C PHE A 376 25.69 27.04 -5.60
N ASN A 377 24.52 27.62 -5.53
CA ASN A 377 24.14 28.60 -4.54
C ASN A 377 23.61 27.89 -3.29
N MET A 378 24.54 27.38 -2.46
CA MET A 378 24.22 26.61 -1.27
C MET A 378 23.24 27.32 -0.34
N LYS A 379 23.33 28.66 -0.24
CA LYS A 379 22.41 29.44 0.60
C LYS A 379 20.96 29.27 0.13
N ASN A 380 20.70 29.45 -1.16
CA ASN A 380 19.36 29.32 -1.71
C ASN A 380 18.85 27.87 -1.61
N MET A 381 19.74 26.88 -1.83
CA MET A 381 19.39 25.46 -1.69
C MET A 381 18.96 25.14 -0.27
N HIS A 382 19.72 25.60 0.74
CA HIS A 382 19.39 25.41 2.15
C HIS A 382 18.07 26.08 2.54
N GLU A 383 17.89 27.34 2.17
CA GLU A 383 16.68 28.11 2.49
C GLU A 383 15.43 27.48 1.87
N GLU A 384 15.50 27.07 0.60
CA GLU A 384 14.38 26.42 -0.07
C GLU A 384 14.06 25.05 0.54
N THR A 385 15.09 24.25 0.78
CA THR A 385 14.90 22.92 1.39
C THR A 385 14.27 23.03 2.78
N ASP A 386 14.79 23.93 3.65
CA ASP A 386 14.26 24.12 5.00
C ASP A 386 12.80 24.63 4.97
N ALA A 387 12.47 25.49 4.01
CA ALA A 387 11.09 25.96 3.82
C ALA A 387 10.16 24.81 3.41
N LEU A 388 10.58 23.95 2.47
CA LEU A 388 9.80 22.80 2.00
C LEU A 388 9.67 21.72 3.08
N ILE A 389 10.73 21.43 3.84
CA ILE A 389 10.65 20.52 5.00
C ILE A 389 9.57 20.99 5.98
N LYS A 390 9.52 22.29 6.25
CA LYS A 390 8.52 22.89 7.15
C LYS A 390 7.12 22.84 6.56
N GLU A 391 6.95 23.28 5.31
CA GLU A 391 5.66 23.31 4.62
C GLU A 391 5.03 21.94 4.49
N TYR A 392 5.81 20.95 4.05
CA TYR A 392 5.36 19.57 3.86
C TYR A 392 5.42 18.73 5.15
N LYS A 393 5.79 19.36 6.28
CA LYS A 393 5.83 18.72 7.61
C LYS A 393 6.63 17.41 7.58
N VAL A 394 7.81 17.43 6.95
CA VAL A 394 8.73 16.28 6.92
C VAL A 394 9.38 16.14 8.29
N LEU A 395 9.16 15.01 8.95
CA LEU A 395 9.80 14.72 10.23
C LEU A 395 11.20 14.15 10.01
N CYS A 396 12.21 14.97 10.22
CA CYS A 396 13.62 14.63 10.06
C CYS A 396 14.48 15.33 11.13
N LYS A 397 15.75 14.90 11.26
CA LYS A 397 16.71 15.53 12.17
C LYS A 397 17.33 16.80 11.56
N SER A 398 17.65 16.77 10.27
CA SER A 398 18.17 17.87 9.49
C SER A 398 17.96 17.60 7.99
N ARG A 399 18.15 18.61 7.13
CA ARG A 399 18.15 18.46 5.67
C ARG A 399 19.25 17.52 5.16
N ASP A 400 20.34 17.34 5.92
CA ASP A 400 21.47 16.49 5.55
C ASP A 400 21.21 15.00 5.86
N GLN A 401 20.09 14.67 6.53
CA GLN A 401 19.75 13.29 6.83
C GLN A 401 19.47 12.53 5.53
N LYS A 402 20.02 11.31 5.42
CA LYS A 402 19.73 10.41 4.30
C LYS A 402 18.24 10.08 4.26
N VAL A 403 17.60 10.27 3.09
CA VAL A 403 16.16 10.12 2.94
C VAL A 403 15.69 8.68 3.18
N GLY A 404 16.50 7.69 2.85
CA GLY A 404 16.20 6.27 3.10
C GLY A 404 16.10 5.89 4.60
N MET A 405 16.51 6.78 5.52
CA MET A 405 16.38 6.58 6.97
C MET A 405 15.04 7.10 7.52
N LEU A 406 14.21 7.73 6.71
CA LEU A 406 12.91 8.23 7.10
C LEU A 406 11.86 7.13 7.11
N SER A 407 10.73 7.36 7.80
CA SER A 407 9.54 6.52 7.64
C SER A 407 8.93 6.65 6.24
N GLY A 408 8.18 5.64 5.79
CA GLY A 408 7.54 5.65 4.47
C GLY A 408 6.69 6.90 4.20
N GLY A 409 5.94 7.37 5.19
CA GLY A 409 5.16 8.61 5.09
C GLY A 409 6.02 9.86 4.94
N ASN A 410 7.17 9.94 5.64
CA ASN A 410 8.09 11.07 5.49
C ASN A 410 8.88 11.01 4.18
N ILE A 411 9.25 9.82 3.70
CA ILE A 411 9.82 9.64 2.36
C ILE A 411 8.83 10.18 1.31
N GLN A 412 7.56 9.79 1.40
CA GLN A 412 6.53 10.26 0.47
C GLN A 412 6.36 11.79 0.52
N LYS A 413 6.43 12.38 1.71
CA LYS A 413 6.41 13.86 1.87
C LYS A 413 7.60 14.54 1.20
N VAL A 414 8.79 13.93 1.18
CA VAL A 414 9.95 14.43 0.44
C VAL A 414 9.68 14.38 -1.07
N VAL A 415 9.12 13.27 -1.57
CA VAL A 415 8.74 13.14 -3.00
C VAL A 415 7.73 14.21 -3.38
N VAL A 416 6.62 14.32 -2.65
CA VAL A 416 5.58 15.32 -2.97
C VAL A 416 6.06 16.76 -2.77
N ALA A 417 6.96 17.01 -1.82
CA ALA A 417 7.58 18.33 -1.64
C ALA A 417 8.35 18.75 -2.89
N ARG A 418 9.13 17.84 -3.49
CA ARG A 418 9.82 18.09 -4.77
C ARG A 418 8.82 18.30 -5.90
N GLU A 419 7.92 17.33 -6.12
CA GLU A 419 7.04 17.32 -7.28
C GLU A 419 6.01 18.45 -7.27
N PHE A 420 5.46 18.81 -6.12
CA PHE A 420 4.40 19.81 -6.02
C PHE A 420 4.94 21.25 -5.95
N SER A 421 6.17 21.45 -5.47
CA SER A 421 6.77 22.79 -5.36
C SER A 421 7.39 23.32 -6.67
N ASN A 422 7.48 22.51 -7.71
CA ASN A 422 8.04 22.91 -9.01
C ASN A 422 7.01 23.60 -9.92
N GLN A 423 5.95 24.16 -9.36
CA GLN A 423 4.88 24.87 -10.08
C GLN A 423 4.34 24.06 -11.29
N PRO A 424 3.90 22.83 -11.08
CA PRO A 424 3.39 22.02 -12.18
C PRO A 424 2.08 22.59 -12.74
N ASP A 425 1.85 22.40 -14.04
CA ASP A 425 0.53 22.55 -14.64
C ASP A 425 -0.28 21.25 -14.56
N LEU A 426 0.44 20.12 -14.62
CA LEU A 426 -0.13 18.77 -14.50
C LEU A 426 0.65 17.97 -13.47
N ILE A 427 -0.08 17.37 -12.54
CA ILE A 427 0.44 16.36 -11.61
C ILE A 427 -0.13 15.00 -12.00
N ILE A 428 0.75 14.04 -12.26
CA ILE A 428 0.41 12.63 -12.36
C ILE A 428 0.69 12.01 -10.98
N ALA A 429 -0.35 11.64 -10.26
CA ALA A 429 -0.27 11.06 -8.92
C ALA A 429 -0.58 9.56 -9.03
N ASP A 430 0.48 8.73 -9.13
CA ASP A 430 0.35 7.29 -9.22
C ASP A 430 0.52 6.66 -7.84
N GLN A 431 -0.56 6.11 -7.29
CA GLN A 431 -0.62 5.48 -5.97
C GLN A 431 -0.04 6.39 -4.85
N PRO A 432 -0.44 7.69 -4.76
CA PRO A 432 0.26 8.68 -3.93
C PRO A 432 0.26 8.36 -2.44
N THR A 433 -0.71 7.56 -1.98
CA THR A 433 -0.87 7.21 -0.56
C THR A 433 -0.57 5.74 -0.26
N ARG A 434 -0.09 4.97 -1.23
CA ARG A 434 0.18 3.54 -1.06
C ARG A 434 1.24 3.28 0.01
N GLY A 435 0.87 2.50 1.04
CA GLY A 435 1.80 2.04 2.08
C GLY A 435 2.38 3.16 2.96
N ILE A 436 1.64 4.22 3.18
CA ILE A 436 1.97 5.27 4.15
C ILE A 436 0.96 5.29 5.31
N ASP A 437 1.27 6.04 6.35
CA ASP A 437 0.40 6.16 7.53
C ASP A 437 -0.78 7.12 7.29
N VAL A 438 -1.80 7.02 8.15
CA VAL A 438 -3.05 7.79 8.04
C VAL A 438 -2.80 9.30 8.06
N GLY A 439 -1.85 9.77 8.87
CA GLY A 439 -1.54 11.20 8.95
C GLY A 439 -0.85 11.74 7.69
N ALA A 440 0.01 10.94 7.07
CA ALA A 440 0.62 11.28 5.79
C ALA A 440 -0.41 11.20 4.65
N THR A 441 -1.29 10.20 4.66
CA THR A 441 -2.40 10.06 3.69
C THR A 441 -3.31 11.30 3.71
N GLU A 442 -3.79 11.71 4.88
CA GLU A 442 -4.60 12.92 5.05
C GLU A 442 -3.89 14.16 4.47
N PHE A 443 -2.61 14.32 4.79
CA PHE A 443 -1.83 15.46 4.32
C PHE A 443 -1.73 15.50 2.80
N ILE A 444 -1.41 14.37 2.16
CA ILE A 444 -1.22 14.30 0.69
C ILE A 444 -2.55 14.50 -0.03
N ARG A 445 -3.63 13.87 0.43
CA ARG A 445 -4.98 14.05 -0.14
C ARG A 445 -5.41 15.51 -0.10
N LYS A 446 -5.24 16.20 1.03
CA LYS A 446 -5.51 17.64 1.14
C LYS A 446 -4.68 18.47 0.17
N LYS A 447 -3.38 18.19 0.06
CA LYS A 447 -2.49 18.91 -0.87
C LYS A 447 -2.89 18.72 -2.32
N LEU A 448 -3.29 17.51 -2.75
CA LEU A 448 -3.78 17.27 -4.11
C LEU A 448 -5.04 18.11 -4.41
N VAL A 449 -5.99 18.14 -3.49
CA VAL A 449 -7.19 18.97 -3.64
C VAL A 449 -6.85 20.47 -3.66
N GLU A 450 -6.01 20.95 -2.73
CA GLU A 450 -5.56 22.35 -2.70
C GLU A 450 -4.92 22.78 -4.04
N LEU A 451 -4.02 21.95 -4.58
CA LEU A 451 -3.32 22.22 -5.83
C LEU A 451 -4.27 22.19 -7.02
N SER A 452 -5.16 21.23 -7.09
CA SER A 452 -6.20 21.22 -8.13
C SER A 452 -7.05 22.49 -8.07
N ARG A 453 -7.52 22.89 -6.88
CA ARG A 453 -8.34 24.11 -6.72
C ARG A 453 -7.58 25.41 -7.00
N SER A 454 -6.25 25.37 -7.00
CA SER A 454 -5.40 26.47 -7.47
C SER A 454 -5.24 26.55 -8.99
N GLY A 455 -5.84 25.62 -9.74
CA GLY A 455 -5.83 25.59 -11.21
C GLY A 455 -4.86 24.57 -11.83
N ILE A 456 -4.28 23.68 -11.02
CA ILE A 456 -3.42 22.58 -11.51
C ILE A 456 -4.32 21.40 -11.90
N GLY A 457 -4.06 20.77 -13.05
CA GLY A 457 -4.71 19.52 -13.41
C GLY A 457 -4.05 18.33 -12.71
N VAL A 458 -4.86 17.40 -12.24
CA VAL A 458 -4.36 16.20 -11.55
C VAL A 458 -4.91 14.96 -12.23
N LEU A 459 -4.02 14.04 -12.61
CA LEU A 459 -4.37 12.69 -13.00
C LEU A 459 -4.05 11.76 -11.83
N LEU A 460 -5.10 11.26 -11.16
CA LEU A 460 -4.96 10.42 -9.97
C LEU A 460 -5.18 8.95 -10.33
N VAL A 461 -4.17 8.13 -10.13
CA VAL A 461 -4.27 6.67 -10.24
C VAL A 461 -4.17 6.08 -8.84
N SER A 462 -5.16 5.32 -8.41
CA SER A 462 -5.09 4.62 -7.13
C SER A 462 -5.83 3.28 -7.16
N ALA A 463 -5.25 2.27 -6.50
CA ALA A 463 -5.91 1.00 -6.23
C ALA A 463 -6.90 1.10 -5.04
N ASP A 464 -6.77 2.15 -4.22
CA ASP A 464 -7.75 2.47 -3.16
C ASP A 464 -8.96 3.14 -3.80
N LEU A 465 -10.02 2.35 -3.97
CA LEU A 465 -11.26 2.81 -4.61
C LEU A 465 -11.89 3.99 -3.85
N ASN A 466 -11.81 3.99 -2.51
CA ASN A 466 -12.30 5.10 -1.71
C ASN A 466 -11.51 6.39 -1.98
N GLU A 467 -10.18 6.29 -2.13
CA GLU A 467 -9.34 7.44 -2.48
C GLU A 467 -9.73 8.03 -3.83
N VAL A 468 -9.88 7.19 -4.85
CA VAL A 468 -10.24 7.65 -6.20
C VAL A 468 -11.62 8.27 -6.20
N MET A 469 -12.64 7.63 -5.60
CA MET A 469 -14.01 8.16 -5.55
C MET A 469 -14.11 9.45 -4.74
N GLU A 470 -13.38 9.55 -3.63
CA GLU A 470 -13.42 10.72 -2.74
C GLU A 470 -12.74 11.95 -3.34
N LEU A 471 -11.56 11.78 -3.94
CA LEU A 471 -10.76 12.90 -4.42
C LEU A 471 -11.13 13.35 -5.83
N SER A 472 -11.55 12.43 -6.70
CA SER A 472 -11.78 12.74 -8.11
C SER A 472 -13.02 13.58 -8.34
N ASP A 473 -12.92 14.53 -9.26
CA ASP A 473 -14.06 15.31 -9.74
C ASP A 473 -14.77 14.54 -10.86
N SER A 474 -14.00 13.89 -11.73
CA SER A 474 -14.46 12.94 -12.73
C SER A 474 -13.61 11.67 -12.68
N LEU A 475 -14.12 10.56 -13.18
CA LEU A 475 -13.50 9.25 -13.01
C LEU A 475 -13.65 8.39 -14.24
N ILE A 476 -12.53 7.75 -14.66
CA ILE A 476 -12.54 6.68 -15.67
C ILE A 476 -12.23 5.33 -15.04
N VAL A 477 -12.78 4.28 -15.63
CA VAL A 477 -12.47 2.90 -15.26
C VAL A 477 -11.76 2.22 -16.42
N MET A 478 -10.60 1.62 -16.14
CA MET A 478 -9.83 0.84 -17.11
C MET A 478 -9.99 -0.66 -16.90
N TYR A 479 -10.22 -1.37 -18.00
CA TYR A 479 -10.25 -2.83 -18.07
C TYR A 479 -9.73 -3.32 -19.41
N GLY A 480 -8.83 -4.32 -19.40
CA GLY A 480 -8.26 -4.92 -20.61
C GLY A 480 -7.56 -3.92 -21.54
N GLY A 481 -6.93 -2.88 -21.00
CA GLY A 481 -6.23 -1.84 -21.75
C GLY A 481 -7.16 -0.81 -22.41
N GLN A 482 -8.43 -0.77 -22.06
CA GLN A 482 -9.43 0.18 -22.59
C GLN A 482 -10.10 0.95 -21.46
N ILE A 483 -10.62 2.14 -21.76
CA ILE A 483 -11.58 2.81 -20.90
C ILE A 483 -12.94 2.15 -21.11
N VAL A 484 -13.54 1.63 -20.04
CA VAL A 484 -14.82 0.93 -20.06
C VAL A 484 -15.96 1.75 -19.45
N ALA A 485 -15.63 2.79 -18.70
CA ALA A 485 -16.61 3.74 -18.16
C ALA A 485 -15.99 5.11 -17.91
N TYR A 486 -16.81 6.15 -17.99
CA TYR A 486 -16.51 7.52 -17.56
C TYR A 486 -17.66 8.08 -16.74
N PHE A 487 -17.34 8.72 -15.62
CA PHE A 487 -18.30 9.36 -14.72
C PHE A 487 -17.89 10.81 -14.49
N GLU A 488 -18.76 11.74 -14.86
CA GLU A 488 -18.56 13.18 -14.66
C GLU A 488 -18.74 13.59 -13.19
N ASP A 489 -19.44 12.78 -12.41
CA ASP A 489 -19.72 12.98 -10.99
C ASP A 489 -19.50 11.66 -10.24
N THR A 490 -18.70 11.73 -9.19
CA THR A 490 -18.37 10.57 -8.36
C THR A 490 -19.30 10.39 -7.16
N SER A 491 -20.22 11.33 -6.91
CA SER A 491 -21.02 11.38 -5.67
C SER A 491 -21.98 10.19 -5.47
N GLN A 492 -22.40 9.55 -6.56
CA GLN A 492 -23.33 8.41 -6.54
C GLN A 492 -22.63 7.06 -6.74
N LEU A 493 -21.31 7.06 -6.85
CA LEU A 493 -20.54 5.83 -7.04
C LEU A 493 -20.39 5.09 -5.72
N ASN A 494 -20.37 3.77 -5.82
CA ASN A 494 -20.07 2.87 -4.71
C ASN A 494 -19.24 1.68 -5.20
N ASP A 495 -18.70 0.91 -4.25
CA ASP A 495 -17.82 -0.23 -4.54
C ASP A 495 -18.47 -1.28 -5.45
N GLU A 496 -19.79 -1.50 -5.32
CA GLU A 496 -20.50 -2.50 -6.11
C GLU A 496 -20.63 -2.06 -7.58
N ILE A 497 -20.99 -0.81 -7.82
CA ILE A 497 -21.08 -0.23 -9.18
C ILE A 497 -19.68 -0.27 -9.81
N MET A 498 -18.68 0.23 -9.12
CA MET A 498 -17.31 0.29 -9.62
C MET A 498 -16.75 -1.10 -9.91
N GLY A 499 -16.99 -2.07 -9.01
CA GLY A 499 -16.56 -3.46 -9.19
C GLY A 499 -17.07 -4.08 -10.49
N GLN A 500 -18.30 -3.80 -10.92
CA GLN A 500 -18.86 -4.33 -12.16
C GLN A 500 -18.10 -3.84 -13.41
N TYR A 501 -17.66 -2.58 -13.42
CA TYR A 501 -16.85 -2.04 -14.52
C TYR A 501 -15.39 -2.50 -14.44
N MET A 502 -14.80 -2.50 -13.25
CA MET A 502 -13.42 -2.91 -13.03
C MET A 502 -13.15 -4.39 -13.38
N LEU A 503 -14.19 -5.24 -13.28
CA LEU A 503 -14.15 -6.65 -13.68
C LEU A 503 -14.60 -6.89 -15.13
N GLY A 504 -14.94 -5.84 -15.87
CA GLY A 504 -15.40 -5.95 -17.26
C GLY A 504 -16.79 -6.57 -17.43
N ILE A 505 -17.57 -6.68 -16.34
CA ILE A 505 -18.95 -7.19 -16.38
C ILE A 505 -19.87 -6.19 -17.07
N LYS A 506 -19.63 -4.89 -16.83
CA LYS A 506 -20.33 -3.78 -17.49
C LYS A 506 -19.36 -2.94 -18.31
N LYS A 507 -19.88 -2.34 -19.36
CA LYS A 507 -19.21 -1.34 -20.19
C LYS A 507 -20.24 -0.29 -20.62
N GLN A 508 -19.87 0.97 -20.56
CA GLN A 508 -20.66 2.07 -21.12
C GLN A 508 -20.57 2.10 -22.65
N THR A 509 -21.47 2.84 -23.27
CA THR A 509 -21.44 3.07 -24.72
C THR A 509 -20.22 3.92 -25.12
N ALA A 510 -19.81 3.83 -26.37
CA ALA A 510 -18.71 4.64 -26.90
C ALA A 510 -18.97 6.15 -26.76
N GLU A 511 -20.24 6.59 -26.89
CA GLU A 511 -20.66 7.98 -26.75
C GLU A 511 -20.52 8.47 -25.30
N GLU A 512 -20.89 7.65 -24.32
CA GLU A 512 -20.73 7.98 -22.90
C GLU A 512 -19.24 8.11 -22.53
N ILE A 513 -18.41 7.16 -23.01
CA ILE A 513 -16.95 7.17 -22.75
C ILE A 513 -16.28 8.37 -23.44
N ALA A 514 -16.70 8.72 -24.66
CA ALA A 514 -16.11 9.83 -25.42
C ALA A 514 -16.22 11.18 -24.72
N ARG A 515 -17.17 11.35 -23.79
CA ARG A 515 -17.33 12.58 -22.99
C ARG A 515 -16.09 12.92 -22.15
N VAL A 516 -15.22 11.95 -21.86
CA VAL A 516 -13.94 12.20 -21.17
C VAL A 516 -13.00 13.10 -21.99
N CYS A 517 -13.20 13.18 -23.30
CA CYS A 517 -12.40 14.03 -24.18
C CYS A 517 -12.91 15.48 -24.23
N HIS A 518 -14.07 15.78 -23.62
CA HIS A 518 -14.69 17.12 -23.54
C HIS A 518 -14.81 17.82 -24.91
N GLU A 519 -15.07 17.05 -25.99
CA GLU A 519 -15.28 17.53 -27.37
C GLU A 519 -16.72 17.97 -27.62
#